data_017c2a5e03be36ed754c590672e1f781
#
_entry.id   017c2a5e03be36ed754c590672e1f781
#
_cell.length_a   1.000
_cell.length_b   1.000
_cell.length_c   1.000
_cell.angle_alpha   90.00
_cell.angle_beta   90.00
_cell.angle_gamma   90.00
#
_symmetry.space_group_name_H-M   'P 1'
#
loop_
_entity.id
_entity.type
_entity.pdbx_description
1 polymer ?
#
loop_
_entity_poly.entity_id
_entity_poly.type
_entity_poly.pdbx_seq_one_letter_code
_entity_poly.pdbx_strand_id
1 'polypeptide(L)'
;MNRQQRRAMASRRAAEKRLENKIIRADEVEVELYFTAFGLALEELYGFKQQRIAKAWKRTDEIISEISNGEATFDMLKNRLKMRAGIECSFR
;
A
#
# COMPACT_ATOMS: atom_id res chain seq x y z
N MET A 1 16.68 -5.19 -12.17
CA MET A 1 16.69 -5.39 -11.58
C MET A 1 15.85 -5.89 -11.35
N ASN A 2 15.51 -6.20 -11.67
CA ASN A 2 14.84 -6.86 -11.00
C ASN A 2 14.08 -5.95 -10.22
N ARG A 3 13.68 -6.35 -9.26
CA ARG A 3 12.95 -5.67 -8.50
C ARG A 3 13.72 -4.59 -8.13
N GLN A 4 14.86 -4.71 -8.19
CA GLN A 4 15.69 -3.77 -7.84
C GLN A 4 15.59 -2.74 -8.75
N GLN A 5 15.44 -3.00 -9.90
CA GLN A 5 15.38 -2.01 -10.77
C GLN A 5 14.18 -1.34 -10.66
N ARG A 6 13.20 -1.98 -10.31
CA ARG A 6 12.02 -1.37 -10.19
C ARG A 6 12.14 -0.47 -9.16
N ARG A 7 12.82 -0.84 -8.22
CA ARG A 7 13.03 -0.12 -7.18
C ARG A 7 13.77 1.00 -7.58
N ALA A 8 14.66 0.84 -8.44
CA ALA A 8 15.53 1.85 -8.80
C ALA A 8 14.70 2.90 -9.43
N MET A 9 13.68 2.50 -10.06
CA MET A 9 12.88 3.37 -10.68
C MET A 9 12.27 4.27 -9.77
N ALA A 10 11.87 3.86 -8.74
CA ALA A 10 11.21 4.65 -7.79
C ALA A 10 12.26 5.57 -7.26
N SER A 11 13.42 5.12 -7.07
CA SER A 11 14.45 5.92 -6.53
C SER A 11 14.79 7.08 -7.32
N ARG A 12 14.70 6.98 -8.54
CA ARG A 12 15.04 8.03 -9.36
C ARG A 12 14.25 9.23 -9.09
N ARG A 13 13.05 9.12 -8.99
CA ARG A 13 12.22 10.20 -8.76
C ARG A 13 12.55 10.78 -7.45
N ALA A 14 12.86 9.97 -6.57
CA ALA A 14 13.12 10.39 -5.24
C ALA A 14 14.33 11.30 -5.20
N ALA A 15 15.23 11.09 -6.04
CA ALA A 15 16.42 11.88 -6.00
C ALA A 15 16.17 13.35 -6.01
N GLU A 16 15.16 13.77 -6.63
CA GLU A 16 14.87 15.12 -6.69
C GLU A 16 14.26 15.68 -5.50
N LYS A 17 13.69 14.97 -4.69
CA LYS A 17 13.09 15.44 -3.53
C LYS A 17 13.81 14.97 -2.35
N ARG A 18 15.09 15.03 -2.41
CA ARG A 18 15.89 14.59 -1.33
C ARG A 18 15.43 14.99 0.05
N LEU A 19 15.13 16.22 0.24
CA LEU A 19 14.73 16.67 1.54
C LEU A 19 13.42 16.09 1.93
N GLU A 20 12.49 16.08 1.07
CA GLU A 20 11.20 15.57 1.35
C GLU A 20 11.37 14.11 1.56
N ASN A 21 12.29 13.53 0.89
CA ASN A 21 12.51 12.15 1.00
C ASN A 21 12.82 11.67 2.37
N LYS A 22 13.43 12.51 3.16
CA LYS A 22 13.76 12.07 4.46
C LYS A 22 12.51 11.82 5.23
N ILE A 23 11.54 12.67 5.07
CA ILE A 23 10.30 12.54 5.80
C ILE A 23 9.52 11.42 5.15
N ILE A 24 9.47 11.39 3.87
CA ILE A 24 8.74 10.38 3.17
C ILE A 24 9.31 9.02 3.41
N ARG A 25 10.61 8.95 3.60
CA ARG A 25 11.21 7.71 3.81
C ARG A 25 10.68 7.03 5.07
N ALA A 26 10.41 7.80 6.09
CA ALA A 26 9.95 7.22 7.33
C ALA A 26 8.58 6.62 7.03
N ASP A 27 7.77 7.32 6.23
CA ASP A 27 6.45 6.83 5.92
C ASP A 27 6.54 5.60 5.03
N GLU A 28 7.51 5.56 4.13
CA GLU A 28 7.65 4.44 3.25
C GLU A 28 8.01 3.19 4.04
N VAL A 29 8.87 3.34 5.04
CA VAL A 29 9.27 2.20 5.83
C VAL A 29 8.07 1.67 6.58
N GLU A 30 7.23 2.55 7.09
CA GLU A 30 6.07 2.15 7.80
C GLU A 30 5.11 1.43 6.87
N VAL A 31 4.93 1.93 5.67
CA VAL A 31 4.02 1.30 4.73
C VAL A 31 4.57 -0.08 4.37
N GLU A 32 5.87 -0.19 4.17
CA GLU A 32 6.46 -1.44 3.83
C GLU A 32 6.28 -2.43 4.96
N LEU A 33 6.38 -1.97 6.19
CA LEU A 33 6.22 -2.81 7.35
C LEU A 33 4.78 -3.35 7.39
N TYR A 34 3.80 -2.48 7.17
CA TYR A 34 2.42 -2.90 7.20
C TYR A 34 2.10 -3.89 6.07
N PHE A 35 2.64 -3.66 4.88
CA PHE A 35 2.37 -4.57 3.80
C PHE A 35 3.02 -5.93 4.10
N THR A 36 4.22 -5.92 4.69
CA THR A 36 4.89 -7.15 5.01
C THR A 36 4.12 -7.92 6.08
N ALA A 37 3.73 -7.23 7.13
CA ALA A 37 3.01 -7.87 8.21
C ALA A 37 1.65 -8.37 7.73
N PHE A 38 1.00 -7.59 6.87
CA PHE A 38 -0.30 -7.98 6.36
C PHE A 38 -0.15 -9.23 5.47
N GLY A 39 0.91 -9.28 4.66
CA GLY A 39 1.17 -10.44 3.84
C GLY A 39 1.39 -11.67 4.69
N LEU A 40 2.14 -11.52 5.78
CA LEU A 40 2.39 -12.63 6.66
C LEU A 40 1.09 -13.09 7.32
N ALA A 41 0.24 -12.13 7.70
CA ALA A 41 -1.02 -12.47 8.33
C ALA A 41 -1.90 -13.27 7.35
N LEU A 42 -1.91 -12.87 6.08
CA LEU A 42 -2.71 -13.57 5.10
C LEU A 42 -2.18 -14.99 4.91
N GLU A 43 -0.87 -15.13 4.95
CA GLU A 43 -0.29 -16.44 4.79
C GLU A 43 -0.63 -17.33 6.00
N GLU A 44 -0.52 -16.77 7.19
CA GLU A 44 -0.78 -17.53 8.40
C GLU A 44 -2.24 -17.89 8.60
N LEU A 45 -3.13 -16.98 8.29
CA LEU A 45 -4.54 -17.21 8.51
C LEU A 45 -5.23 -17.97 7.39
N TYR A 46 -4.82 -17.73 6.16
CA TYR A 46 -5.51 -18.32 5.03
C TYR A 46 -4.65 -19.17 4.11
N GLY A 47 -3.38 -19.25 4.40
CA GLY A 47 -2.49 -20.05 3.56
C GLY A 47 -2.18 -19.43 2.21
N PHE A 48 -2.38 -18.13 2.10
CA PHE A 48 -2.11 -17.46 0.84
C PHE A 48 -0.62 -17.46 0.58
N LYS A 49 -0.24 -17.68 -0.65
CA LYS A 49 1.15 -17.64 -1.00
C LYS A 49 1.40 -16.51 -1.98
N GLN A 50 2.51 -16.53 -2.61
CA GLN A 50 2.94 -15.44 -3.45
C GLN A 50 1.90 -14.87 -4.39
N GLN A 51 1.25 -15.68 -5.14
CA GLN A 51 0.31 -15.18 -6.10
C GLN A 51 -0.88 -14.44 -5.52
N ARG A 52 -1.45 -15.00 -4.48
CA ARG A 52 -2.61 -14.38 -3.89
C ARG A 52 -2.26 -13.13 -3.13
N ILE A 53 -1.12 -13.14 -2.45
CA ILE A 53 -0.70 -11.97 -1.72
C ILE A 53 -0.35 -10.85 -2.69
N ALA A 54 0.34 -11.18 -3.77
CA ALA A 54 0.71 -10.17 -4.76
C ALA A 54 -0.54 -9.59 -5.41
N LYS A 55 -1.53 -10.42 -5.61
CA LYS A 55 -2.76 -9.97 -6.21
C LYS A 55 -3.48 -9.01 -5.28
N ALA A 56 -3.48 -9.30 -4.00
CA ALA A 56 -4.12 -8.44 -3.02
C ALA A 56 -3.38 -7.10 -2.96
N TRP A 57 -2.07 -7.13 -3.01
CA TRP A 57 -1.28 -5.91 -2.96
C TRP A 57 -1.53 -5.09 -4.23
N LYS A 58 -1.65 -5.74 -5.37
CA LYS A 58 -1.88 -5.03 -6.61
C LYS A 58 -3.23 -4.35 -6.56
N ARG A 59 -4.21 -5.04 -6.02
CA ARG A 59 -5.54 -4.46 -5.94
C ARG A 59 -5.52 -3.28 -4.96
N THR A 60 -4.72 -3.38 -3.92
CA THR A 60 -4.60 -2.31 -2.95
C THR A 60 -4.06 -1.06 -3.64
N ASP A 61 -3.07 -1.21 -4.51
CA ASP A 61 -2.49 -0.09 -5.20
C ASP A 61 -3.54 0.51 -6.14
N GLU A 62 -4.35 -0.29 -6.75
CA GLU A 62 -5.37 0.20 -7.66
C GLU A 62 -6.38 1.03 -6.89
N ILE A 63 -6.75 0.58 -5.71
CA ILE A 63 -7.72 1.30 -4.91
C ILE A 63 -7.13 2.63 -4.45
N ILE A 64 -5.88 2.62 -4.01
CA ILE A 64 -5.25 3.84 -3.57
C ILE A 64 -5.12 4.81 -4.74
N SER A 65 -4.92 4.31 -5.94
CA SER A 65 -4.79 5.15 -7.10
C SER A 65 -6.09 5.90 -7.41
N GLU A 66 -7.19 5.39 -6.92
CA GLU A 66 -8.46 6.07 -7.15
C GLU A 66 -8.41 7.44 -6.47
N ILE A 67 -7.72 7.51 -5.33
CA ILE A 67 -7.61 8.78 -4.63
C ILE A 67 -6.69 9.69 -5.40
N SER A 68 -5.57 9.17 -5.88
CA SER A 68 -4.62 9.97 -6.63
C SER A 68 -5.24 10.50 -7.92
N ASN A 69 -6.14 9.75 -8.50
CA ASN A 69 -6.76 10.14 -9.74
C ASN A 69 -7.99 11.02 -9.54
N GLY A 70 -8.33 11.29 -8.32
CA GLY A 70 -9.47 12.14 -8.04
C GLY A 70 -10.80 11.42 -8.16
N GLU A 71 -10.79 10.09 -8.24
CA GLU A 71 -12.00 9.33 -8.40
C GLU A 71 -12.66 9.01 -7.08
N ALA A 72 -11.93 9.08 -6.01
CA ALA A 72 -12.48 8.78 -4.70
C ALA A 72 -11.73 9.54 -3.62
N THR A 73 -12.31 9.64 -2.44
CA THR A 73 -11.63 10.26 -1.33
C THR A 73 -11.39 9.15 -0.31
N PHE A 74 -10.57 9.44 0.67
CA PHE A 74 -10.27 8.45 1.70
C PHE A 74 -11.56 8.10 2.44
N ASP A 75 -12.42 9.11 2.72
CA ASP A 75 -13.66 8.85 3.41
C ASP A 75 -14.56 7.94 2.59
N MET A 76 -14.55 8.07 1.28
CA MET A 76 -15.38 7.23 0.45
C MET A 76 -14.88 5.79 0.52
N LEU A 77 -13.55 5.60 0.60
CA LEU A 77 -13.01 4.26 0.68
C LEU A 77 -13.37 3.64 2.03
N LYS A 78 -13.31 4.45 3.10
CA LYS A 78 -13.63 3.94 4.42
C LYS A 78 -15.09 3.52 4.47
N ASN A 79 -15.94 4.31 3.84
CA ASN A 79 -17.35 4.01 3.85
C ASN A 79 -17.62 2.74 3.03
N ARG A 80 -16.89 2.56 1.93
CA ARG A 80 -17.06 1.40 1.09
C ARG A 80 -16.73 0.14 1.89
N LEU A 81 -15.65 0.20 2.68
CA LEU A 81 -15.22 -0.94 3.45
C LEU A 81 -16.26 -1.23 4.53
N LYS A 82 -16.81 -0.19 5.13
CA LYS A 82 -17.79 -0.37 6.17
C LYS A 82 -19.04 -1.02 5.59
N MET A 83 -19.47 -0.54 4.43
CA MET A 83 -20.69 -1.07 3.83
C MET A 83 -20.53 -2.49 3.32
N ARG A 84 -19.34 -2.81 2.80
CA ARG A 84 -19.14 -4.13 2.25
C ARG A 84 -18.72 -5.18 3.26
N ALA A 85 -17.89 -4.79 4.19
CA ALA A 85 -17.35 -5.74 5.14
C ALA A 85 -17.65 -5.47 6.60
N GLY A 86 -18.35 -4.39 6.86
CA GLY A 86 -18.70 -4.09 8.24
C GLY A 86 -17.54 -3.63 9.10
N ILE A 87 -16.44 -3.15 8.47
CA ILE A 87 -15.28 -2.72 9.22
C ILE A 87 -15.15 -1.23 9.21
N GLU A 88 -14.98 -0.65 10.38
CA GLU A 88 -14.75 0.75 10.46
C GLU A 88 -13.28 0.97 10.75
N CYS A 89 -12.58 1.66 9.87
CA CYS A 89 -11.18 1.92 10.05
C CYS A 89 -11.03 3.27 10.67
N SER A 90 -10.57 3.29 11.89
CA SER A 90 -10.41 4.52 12.57
C SER A 90 -9.16 4.39 13.39
N PHE A 91 -8.07 4.92 12.90
CA PHE A 91 -6.84 4.83 13.63
C PHE A 91 -6.50 6.14 14.25
N ARG A 92 -5.96 6.10 15.40
CA ARG A 92 -5.62 7.31 16.03
C ARG A 92 -4.36 7.29 16.55
#